data_bb743cd3c68b259f73d49e19faa2da22
#
_entry.id   bb743cd3c68b259f73d49e19faa2da22
#
_cell.length_a   1.000
_cell.length_b   1.000
_cell.length_c   1.000
_cell.angle_alpha   90.00
_cell.angle_beta   90.00
_cell.angle_gamma   90.00
#
_symmetry.space_group_name_H-M   'P 1'
#
loop_
_entity.id
_entity.type
_entity.pdbx_description
1 polymer ?
#
loop_
_entity_poly.entity_id
_entity_poly.type
_entity_poly.pdbx_seq_one_letter_code
_entity_poly.pdbx_strand_id
1 'polypeptide(L)'
;QPNDEDEQDRMDLMHHVYGMALGGDLHTAPINNPQRVLDLGTGTGIWAIDFADQYPSAEVIGNDLSPIQPGWVPVNCVFEVDDFGAEWQYHRAFDYIHGRELAGSIKDIDHLAKQAFDNLRSGGYFELQSFPIEVFTDDDSMEERGKYTAQLIELISEASEMYDKPMQNVDKWGEALESAGFTQVTTTMIKVPISPWPTDPKQKEIGRFMQCQYSQALGSYLPGILTTVLGWSPAETEVMAAKVRQELTDLEFHQYSKLYLIYGKKP
;
A
#
# COMPACT_ATOMS: atom_id res chain seq x y z
N GLN A 1 -9.48 -1.65 -8.81
CA GLN A 1 -9.38 -2.89 -8.02
C GLN A 1 -10.74 -3.59 -8.00
N PRO A 2 -10.80 -4.94 -7.91
CA PRO A 2 -12.02 -5.65 -7.56
C PRO A 2 -12.55 -5.16 -6.20
N ASN A 3 -13.87 -5.29 -5.98
CA ASN A 3 -14.53 -4.87 -4.73
C ASN A 3 -15.30 -6.04 -4.08
N ASP A 4 -15.00 -7.29 -4.49
CA ASP A 4 -15.62 -8.48 -3.95
C ASP A 4 -15.07 -8.84 -2.55
N GLU A 5 -15.70 -9.80 -1.90
CA GLU A 5 -15.33 -10.23 -0.54
C GLU A 5 -13.89 -10.78 -0.49
N ASP A 6 -13.45 -11.51 -1.52
CA ASP A 6 -12.10 -12.07 -1.58
C ASP A 6 -11.02 -10.97 -1.61
N GLU A 7 -11.28 -9.87 -2.32
CA GLU A 7 -10.38 -8.72 -2.35
C GLU A 7 -10.39 -7.93 -1.03
N GLN A 8 -11.55 -7.80 -0.39
CA GLN A 8 -11.64 -7.18 0.94
C GLN A 8 -10.86 -7.99 1.97
N ASP A 9 -11.01 -9.32 2.00
CA ASP A 9 -10.23 -10.21 2.87
C ASP A 9 -8.73 -10.09 2.60
N ARG A 10 -8.32 -9.93 1.34
CA ARG A 10 -6.92 -9.70 0.96
C ARG A 10 -6.39 -8.37 1.49
N MET A 11 -7.18 -7.29 1.43
CA MET A 11 -6.80 -5.99 1.98
C MET A 11 -6.65 -6.05 3.52
N ASP A 12 -7.55 -6.73 4.21
CA ASP A 12 -7.49 -6.90 5.65
C ASP A 12 -6.29 -7.78 6.06
N LEU A 13 -5.99 -8.81 5.27
CA LEU A 13 -4.77 -9.60 5.45
C LEU A 13 -3.51 -8.73 5.31
N MET A 14 -3.50 -7.81 4.34
CA MET A 14 -2.39 -6.89 4.15
C MET A 14 -2.25 -5.93 5.33
N HIS A 15 -3.35 -5.42 5.88
CA HIS A 15 -3.32 -4.62 7.11
C HIS A 15 -2.65 -5.38 8.28
N HIS A 16 -2.94 -6.67 8.43
CA HIS A 16 -2.27 -7.52 9.42
C HIS A 16 -0.76 -7.62 9.18
N VAL A 17 -0.33 -7.75 7.92
CA VAL A 17 1.10 -7.77 7.56
C VAL A 17 1.79 -6.46 7.96
N TYR A 18 1.16 -5.31 7.71
CA TYR A 18 1.66 -4.01 8.17
C TYR A 18 1.81 -3.97 9.69
N GLY A 19 0.79 -4.41 10.43
CA GLY A 19 0.85 -4.49 11.89
C GLY A 19 2.03 -5.33 12.38
N MET A 20 2.30 -6.49 11.76
CA MET A 20 3.47 -7.31 12.10
C MET A 20 4.78 -6.62 11.74
N ALA A 21 4.87 -5.98 10.58
CA ALA A 21 6.09 -5.30 10.12
C ALA A 21 6.43 -4.10 11.00
N LEU A 22 5.41 -3.33 11.41
CA LEU A 22 5.52 -2.13 12.24
C LEU A 22 5.55 -2.44 13.76
N GLY A 23 5.45 -3.70 14.17
CA GLY A 23 5.46 -4.07 15.58
C GLY A 23 4.18 -3.70 16.35
N GLY A 24 3.06 -3.55 15.64
CA GLY A 24 1.75 -3.19 16.16
C GLY A 24 1.36 -1.71 15.98
N ASP A 25 2.29 -0.88 15.50
CA ASP A 25 2.02 0.54 15.27
C ASP A 25 1.25 0.75 13.95
N LEU A 26 0.35 1.74 13.93
CA LEU A 26 -0.41 2.14 12.74
C LEU A 26 0.32 3.18 11.89
N HIS A 27 1.26 3.89 12.47
CA HIS A 27 2.01 5.00 11.86
C HIS A 27 3.45 5.07 12.37
N THR A 28 4.31 5.76 11.61
CA THR A 28 5.70 6.02 11.98
C THR A 28 5.96 7.51 12.23
N ALA A 29 5.13 8.40 11.67
CA ALA A 29 5.19 9.83 11.97
C ALA A 29 5.00 10.07 13.48
N PRO A 30 5.82 10.95 14.11
CA PRO A 30 5.75 11.21 15.55
C PRO A 30 4.59 12.16 15.89
N ILE A 31 3.37 11.73 15.57
CA ILE A 31 2.14 12.47 15.88
C ILE A 31 1.85 12.45 17.38
N ASN A 32 1.27 13.50 17.88
CA ASN A 32 0.89 13.60 19.28
C ASN A 32 -0.55 14.12 19.41
N ASN A 33 -1.45 13.28 19.90
CA ASN A 33 -2.85 13.57 20.15
C ASN A 33 -3.56 14.28 18.97
N PRO A 34 -3.55 13.66 17.76
CA PRO A 34 -4.20 14.24 16.59
C PRO A 34 -5.70 14.37 16.86
N GLN A 35 -6.32 15.48 16.39
CA GLN A 35 -7.73 15.74 16.58
C GLN A 35 -8.54 15.58 15.30
N ARG A 36 -7.88 15.67 14.14
CA ARG A 36 -8.51 15.48 12.82
C ARG A 36 -7.58 14.78 11.86
N VAL A 37 -8.00 13.63 11.37
CA VAL A 37 -7.19 12.70 10.59
C VAL A 37 -7.91 12.35 9.30
N LEU A 38 -7.15 12.27 8.21
CA LEU A 38 -7.62 11.81 6.90
C LEU A 38 -6.84 10.56 6.48
N ASP A 39 -7.56 9.51 6.11
CA ASP A 39 -7.02 8.29 5.53
C ASP A 39 -7.39 8.21 4.03
N LEU A 40 -6.40 8.33 3.17
CA LEU A 40 -6.55 8.37 1.72
C LEU A 40 -6.64 6.95 1.14
N GLY A 41 -7.63 6.70 0.29
CA GLY A 41 -7.84 5.37 -0.30
C GLY A 41 -8.02 4.30 0.77
N THR A 42 -8.93 4.57 1.71
CA THR A 42 -9.11 3.80 2.96
C THR A 42 -9.50 2.32 2.74
N GLY A 43 -9.92 1.92 1.51
CA GLY A 43 -10.31 0.55 1.16
C GLY A 43 -11.43 0.02 2.04
N THR A 44 -11.19 -1.08 2.79
CA THR A 44 -12.16 -1.64 3.76
C THR A 44 -12.41 -0.73 4.96
N GLY A 45 -11.57 0.29 5.16
CA GLY A 45 -11.63 1.18 6.31
C GLY A 45 -10.95 0.65 7.57
N ILE A 46 -10.34 -0.52 7.53
CA ILE A 46 -9.77 -1.20 8.70
C ILE A 46 -8.71 -0.34 9.40
N TRP A 47 -7.83 0.34 8.66
CA TRP A 47 -6.85 1.24 9.27
C TRP A 47 -7.50 2.43 9.97
N ALA A 48 -8.48 3.07 9.34
CA ALA A 48 -9.19 4.23 9.90
C ALA A 48 -9.99 3.84 11.16
N ILE A 49 -10.58 2.64 11.18
CA ILE A 49 -11.29 2.08 12.34
C ILE A 49 -10.32 1.86 13.51
N ASP A 50 -9.21 1.15 13.27
CA ASP A 50 -8.19 0.89 14.30
C ASP A 50 -7.57 2.19 14.83
N PHE A 51 -7.35 3.17 13.93
CA PHE A 51 -6.85 4.47 14.33
C PHE A 51 -7.86 5.24 15.19
N ALA A 52 -9.16 5.20 14.85
CA ALA A 52 -10.21 5.83 15.62
C ALA A 52 -10.35 5.22 17.02
N ASP A 53 -10.19 3.90 17.13
CA ASP A 53 -10.19 3.21 18.43
C ASP A 53 -8.96 3.57 19.27
N GLN A 54 -7.78 3.69 18.65
CA GLN A 54 -6.54 4.09 19.32
C GLN A 54 -6.56 5.56 19.77
N TYR A 55 -7.24 6.43 19.02
CA TYR A 55 -7.34 7.88 19.28
C TYR A 55 -8.81 8.33 19.43
N PRO A 56 -9.49 8.03 20.54
CA PRO A 56 -10.93 8.29 20.68
C PRO A 56 -11.34 9.77 20.59
N SER A 57 -10.39 10.69 20.76
CA SER A 57 -10.63 12.14 20.64
C SER A 57 -10.48 12.66 19.20
N ALA A 58 -9.93 11.85 18.28
CA ALA A 58 -9.72 12.24 16.89
C ALA A 58 -11.01 12.07 16.08
N GLU A 59 -11.34 13.02 15.22
CA GLU A 59 -12.24 12.85 14.09
C GLU A 59 -11.44 12.18 12.97
N VAL A 60 -11.78 10.93 12.61
CA VAL A 60 -11.11 10.18 11.55
C VAL A 60 -12.03 10.11 10.35
N ILE A 61 -11.53 10.57 9.20
CA ILE A 61 -12.23 10.53 7.92
C ILE A 61 -11.45 9.60 7.00
N GLY A 62 -12.08 8.56 6.48
CA GLY A 62 -11.53 7.72 5.42
C GLY A 62 -12.23 8.02 4.10
N ASN A 63 -11.49 8.26 3.02
CA ASN A 63 -12.06 8.40 1.70
C ASN A 63 -11.65 7.26 0.76
N ASP A 64 -12.57 6.86 -0.12
CA ASP A 64 -12.32 5.89 -1.18
C ASP A 64 -13.34 6.07 -2.31
N LEU A 65 -12.98 5.64 -3.51
CA LEU A 65 -13.92 5.59 -4.66
C LEU A 65 -15.00 4.51 -4.48
N SER A 66 -14.73 3.51 -3.66
CA SER A 66 -15.57 2.32 -3.45
C SER A 66 -16.26 2.37 -2.08
N PRO A 67 -17.59 2.35 -2.00
CA PRO A 67 -18.34 2.35 -0.74
C PRO A 67 -18.43 0.93 -0.14
N ILE A 68 -17.28 0.31 0.16
CA ILE A 68 -17.19 -1.06 0.68
C ILE A 68 -16.98 -1.12 2.21
N GLN A 69 -16.89 0.02 2.87
CA GLN A 69 -16.63 0.12 4.29
C GLN A 69 -17.82 -0.41 5.11
N PRO A 70 -17.58 -0.98 6.31
CA PRO A 70 -18.65 -1.52 7.15
C PRO A 70 -19.58 -0.41 7.66
N GLY A 71 -20.85 -0.74 7.84
CA GLY A 71 -21.84 0.19 8.40
C GLY A 71 -21.75 0.37 9.92
N TRP A 72 -20.93 -0.41 10.60
CA TRP A 72 -20.73 -0.34 12.07
C TRP A 72 -19.28 0.03 12.36
N VAL A 73 -19.06 1.24 12.81
CA VAL A 73 -17.74 1.85 12.99
C VAL A 73 -17.71 2.66 14.30
N PRO A 74 -16.54 2.99 14.84
CA PRO A 74 -16.40 3.90 15.97
C PRO A 74 -17.13 5.23 15.71
N VAL A 75 -17.69 5.82 16.74
CA VAL A 75 -18.50 7.06 16.64
C VAL A 75 -17.69 8.27 16.11
N ASN A 76 -16.39 8.19 16.18
CA ASN A 76 -15.44 9.20 15.73
C ASN A 76 -14.81 8.87 14.37
N CYS A 77 -15.30 7.83 13.66
CA CYS A 77 -14.86 7.44 12.33
C CYS A 77 -16.01 7.62 11.33
N VAL A 78 -15.73 8.23 10.19
CA VAL A 78 -16.69 8.39 9.08
C VAL A 78 -16.02 8.08 7.75
N PHE A 79 -16.81 7.59 6.78
CA PHE A 79 -16.32 7.30 5.44
C PHE A 79 -17.02 8.18 4.41
N GLU A 80 -16.24 8.64 3.42
CA GLU A 80 -16.71 9.47 2.33
C GLU A 80 -16.34 8.82 1.00
N VAL A 81 -17.26 8.84 0.03
CA VAL A 81 -16.96 8.41 -1.34
C VAL A 81 -16.37 9.60 -2.09
N ASP A 82 -15.05 9.59 -2.27
CA ASP A 82 -14.33 10.70 -2.90
C ASP A 82 -13.06 10.21 -3.60
N ASP A 83 -12.60 10.99 -4.59
CA ASP A 83 -11.36 10.75 -5.32
C ASP A 83 -10.23 11.61 -4.72
N PHE A 84 -9.31 11.00 -3.98
CA PHE A 84 -8.16 11.72 -3.44
C PHE A 84 -7.22 12.29 -4.52
N GLY A 85 -7.34 11.86 -5.76
CA GLY A 85 -6.63 12.44 -6.92
C GLY A 85 -7.27 13.71 -7.48
N ALA A 86 -8.54 14.02 -7.11
CA ALA A 86 -9.22 15.26 -7.49
C ALA A 86 -8.86 16.42 -6.54
N GLU A 87 -9.32 17.63 -6.85
CA GLU A 87 -9.13 18.80 -5.99
C GLU A 87 -9.88 18.65 -4.66
N TRP A 88 -9.17 18.71 -3.53
CA TRP A 88 -9.76 18.58 -2.21
C TRP A 88 -10.54 19.83 -1.79
N GLN A 89 -11.73 19.62 -1.21
CA GLN A 89 -12.61 20.72 -0.78
C GLN A 89 -12.84 20.71 0.75
N TYR A 90 -11.83 20.34 1.52
CA TYR A 90 -11.93 20.35 2.97
C TYR A 90 -11.80 21.79 3.52
N HIS A 91 -12.75 22.19 4.37
CA HIS A 91 -12.78 23.52 4.97
C HIS A 91 -12.01 23.65 6.29
N ARG A 92 -11.61 22.53 6.87
CA ARG A 92 -10.84 22.44 8.11
C ARG A 92 -9.58 21.65 7.87
N ALA A 93 -8.44 22.18 8.30
CA ALA A 93 -7.17 21.49 8.18
C ALA A 93 -7.09 20.23 9.06
N PHE A 94 -6.27 19.28 8.61
CA PHE A 94 -5.98 18.04 9.31
C PHE A 94 -4.72 18.16 10.18
N ASP A 95 -4.64 17.34 11.20
CA ASP A 95 -3.45 17.16 12.03
C ASP A 95 -2.52 16.10 11.44
N TYR A 96 -3.15 15.11 10.79
CA TYR A 96 -2.47 13.99 10.21
C TYR A 96 -3.23 13.52 8.96
N ILE A 97 -2.48 13.28 7.90
CA ILE A 97 -2.98 12.68 6.66
C ILE A 97 -2.18 11.42 6.42
N HIS A 98 -2.85 10.32 6.17
CA HIS A 98 -2.27 9.02 5.94
C HIS A 98 -2.71 8.44 4.60
N GLY A 99 -1.87 7.62 3.99
CA GLY A 99 -2.22 6.82 2.83
C GLY A 99 -1.39 5.54 2.80
N ARG A 100 -2.06 4.40 2.59
CA ARG A 100 -1.42 3.08 2.54
C ARG A 100 -1.77 2.35 1.26
N GLU A 101 -0.78 1.65 0.66
CA GLU A 101 -0.95 0.85 -0.57
C GLU A 101 -1.50 1.66 -1.75
N LEU A 102 -1.07 2.91 -1.89
CA LEU A 102 -1.51 3.80 -2.95
C LEU A 102 -0.66 3.71 -4.22
N ALA A 103 0.40 2.89 -4.26
CA ALA A 103 1.13 2.59 -5.48
C ALA A 103 0.19 2.02 -6.55
N GLY A 104 0.23 2.57 -7.77
CA GLY A 104 -0.73 2.24 -8.84
C GLY A 104 -2.10 2.92 -8.70
N SER A 105 -2.30 3.77 -7.68
CA SER A 105 -3.50 4.62 -7.55
C SER A 105 -3.15 6.11 -7.70
N ILE A 106 -1.93 6.50 -7.33
CA ILE A 106 -1.42 7.87 -7.47
C ILE A 106 -0.97 8.09 -8.91
N LYS A 107 -1.57 9.06 -9.57
CA LYS A 107 -1.17 9.52 -10.91
C LYS A 107 -0.05 10.56 -10.85
N ASP A 108 -0.15 11.49 -9.91
CA ASP A 108 0.77 12.61 -9.71
C ASP A 108 1.05 12.76 -8.21
N ILE A 109 2.22 12.31 -7.80
CA ILE A 109 2.65 12.36 -6.40
C ILE A 109 2.96 13.79 -5.96
N ASP A 110 3.44 14.66 -6.86
CA ASP A 110 3.73 16.06 -6.53
C ASP A 110 2.43 16.81 -6.25
N HIS A 111 1.41 16.58 -7.08
CA HIS A 111 0.06 17.14 -6.85
C HIS A 111 -0.54 16.64 -5.53
N LEU A 112 -0.47 15.34 -5.24
CA LEU A 112 -0.96 14.77 -3.99
C LEU A 112 -0.23 15.34 -2.77
N ALA A 113 1.08 15.44 -2.82
CA ALA A 113 1.90 16.03 -1.75
C ALA A 113 1.53 17.51 -1.51
N LYS A 114 1.29 18.26 -2.60
CA LYS A 114 0.84 19.65 -2.52
C LYS A 114 -0.54 19.78 -1.88
N GLN A 115 -1.50 18.96 -2.27
CA GLN A 115 -2.84 18.94 -1.67
C GLN A 115 -2.77 18.58 -0.17
N ALA A 116 -1.98 17.57 0.20
CA ALA A 116 -1.77 17.20 1.60
C ALA A 116 -1.15 18.36 2.38
N PHE A 117 -0.13 19.04 1.80
CA PHE A 117 0.50 20.20 2.41
C PHE A 117 -0.52 21.31 2.67
N ASP A 118 -1.33 21.66 1.68
CA ASP A 118 -2.29 22.75 1.79
C ASP A 118 -3.38 22.46 2.83
N ASN A 119 -3.80 21.20 2.96
CA ASN A 119 -4.86 20.78 3.87
C ASN A 119 -4.39 20.37 5.27
N LEU A 120 -3.09 20.37 5.56
CA LEU A 120 -2.55 20.17 6.90
C LEU A 120 -2.45 21.50 7.66
N ARG A 121 -2.61 21.45 8.98
CA ARG A 121 -2.20 22.55 9.87
C ARG A 121 -0.68 22.62 10.00
N SER A 122 -0.14 23.75 10.41
CA SER A 122 1.27 23.86 10.83
C SER A 122 1.56 22.86 11.95
N GLY A 123 2.68 22.13 11.85
CA GLY A 123 3.05 21.05 12.76
C GLY A 123 2.38 19.69 12.47
N GLY A 124 1.46 19.62 11.52
CA GLY A 124 0.83 18.37 11.08
C GLY A 124 1.75 17.49 10.22
N TYR A 125 1.39 16.24 10.04
CA TYR A 125 2.19 15.26 9.29
C TYR A 125 1.39 14.64 8.15
N PHE A 126 2.08 14.39 7.04
CA PHE A 126 1.63 13.52 5.95
C PHE A 126 2.49 12.28 5.94
N GLU A 127 1.87 11.10 5.91
CA GLU A 127 2.57 9.81 5.88
C GLU A 127 2.02 8.92 4.77
N LEU A 128 2.92 8.30 4.03
CA LEU A 128 2.66 7.31 3.00
C LEU A 128 3.38 6.01 3.33
N GLN A 129 2.66 4.88 3.26
CA GLN A 129 3.18 3.54 3.49
C GLN A 129 2.85 2.67 2.28
N SER A 130 3.85 2.17 1.56
CA SER A 130 3.57 1.39 0.36
C SER A 130 4.71 0.45 -0.04
N PHE A 131 4.34 -0.61 -0.75
CA PHE A 131 5.26 -1.47 -1.48
C PHE A 131 5.30 -1.04 -2.96
N PRO A 132 6.49 -0.90 -3.56
CA PRO A 132 6.58 -0.87 -5.02
C PRO A 132 6.28 -2.26 -5.60
N ILE A 133 5.96 -2.32 -6.89
CA ILE A 133 5.82 -3.59 -7.60
C ILE A 133 7.20 -4.14 -8.00
N GLU A 134 7.98 -4.48 -7.00
CA GLU A 134 9.34 -4.95 -7.15
C GLU A 134 9.61 -6.10 -6.18
N VAL A 135 10.41 -7.07 -6.63
CA VAL A 135 10.87 -8.20 -5.82
C VAL A 135 12.40 -8.23 -5.85
N PHE A 136 13.00 -8.46 -4.70
CA PHE A 136 14.44 -8.45 -4.49
C PHE A 136 14.91 -9.76 -3.88
N THR A 137 16.17 -10.09 -4.14
CA THR A 137 16.95 -11.12 -3.43
C THR A 137 18.30 -10.53 -3.07
N ASP A 138 18.94 -11.04 -2.01
CA ASP A 138 20.31 -10.64 -1.66
C ASP A 138 21.35 -11.66 -2.19
N ASP A 139 20.89 -12.67 -2.94
CA ASP A 139 21.70 -13.72 -3.54
C ASP A 139 21.26 -13.99 -4.99
N ASP A 140 21.79 -15.01 -5.63
CA ASP A 140 21.53 -15.35 -7.04
C ASP A 140 20.18 -16.10 -7.23
N SER A 141 19.33 -16.19 -6.20
CA SER A 141 18.08 -16.98 -6.26
C SER A 141 17.03 -16.39 -7.22
N MET A 142 17.09 -15.10 -7.52
CA MET A 142 16.24 -14.49 -8.56
C MET A 142 16.56 -15.06 -9.95
N GLU A 143 17.83 -15.08 -10.33
CA GLU A 143 18.29 -15.58 -11.62
C GLU A 143 18.06 -17.09 -11.77
N GLU A 144 18.23 -17.84 -10.69
CA GLU A 144 18.10 -19.30 -10.71
C GLU A 144 16.65 -19.78 -10.66
N ARG A 145 15.76 -19.07 -9.93
CA ARG A 145 14.45 -19.56 -9.51
C ARG A 145 13.28 -18.62 -9.80
N GLY A 146 13.54 -17.30 -9.99
CA GLY A 146 12.53 -16.24 -10.08
C GLY A 146 12.14 -15.82 -11.48
N LYS A 147 12.31 -16.68 -12.49
CA LYS A 147 12.09 -16.35 -13.91
C LYS A 147 10.69 -15.79 -14.20
N TYR A 148 9.65 -16.44 -13.69
CA TYR A 148 8.27 -16.04 -13.96
C TYR A 148 7.83 -14.88 -13.08
N THR A 149 8.37 -14.79 -11.87
CA THR A 149 8.22 -13.61 -10.99
C THR A 149 8.80 -12.37 -11.65
N ALA A 150 10.04 -12.43 -12.16
CA ALA A 150 10.67 -11.32 -12.87
C ALA A 150 9.86 -10.90 -14.11
N GLN A 151 9.43 -11.86 -14.92
CA GLN A 151 8.59 -11.60 -16.10
C GLN A 151 7.25 -10.96 -15.71
N LEU A 152 6.61 -11.43 -14.63
CA LEU A 152 5.34 -10.85 -14.15
C LEU A 152 5.51 -9.41 -13.70
N ILE A 153 6.59 -9.09 -12.98
CA ILE A 153 6.89 -7.73 -12.54
C ILE A 153 7.03 -6.79 -13.74
N GLU A 154 7.75 -7.20 -14.78
CA GLU A 154 7.90 -6.43 -16.01
C GLU A 154 6.54 -6.16 -16.67
N LEU A 155 5.67 -7.18 -16.78
CA LEU A 155 4.33 -7.05 -17.36
C LEU A 155 3.42 -6.12 -16.57
N ILE A 156 3.43 -6.21 -15.23
CA ILE A 156 2.64 -5.32 -14.37
C ILE A 156 3.16 -3.89 -14.46
N SER A 157 4.48 -3.73 -14.52
CA SER A 157 5.13 -2.43 -14.70
C SER A 157 4.70 -1.76 -16.00
N GLU A 158 4.79 -2.49 -17.13
CA GLU A 158 4.33 -2.02 -18.44
C GLU A 158 2.84 -1.61 -18.40
N ALA A 159 1.99 -2.46 -17.81
CA ALA A 159 0.57 -2.17 -17.68
C ALA A 159 0.31 -0.91 -16.83
N SER A 160 1.03 -0.72 -15.73
CA SER A 160 0.88 0.45 -14.85
C SER A 160 1.25 1.76 -15.55
N GLU A 161 2.28 1.74 -16.38
CA GLU A 161 2.68 2.89 -17.20
C GLU A 161 1.62 3.22 -18.25
N MET A 162 0.98 2.22 -18.88
CA MET A 162 -0.11 2.44 -19.85
C MET A 162 -1.31 3.17 -19.23
N TYR A 163 -1.53 3.02 -17.92
CA TYR A 163 -2.58 3.74 -17.17
C TYR A 163 -2.13 5.05 -16.54
N ASP A 164 -0.89 5.46 -16.74
CA ASP A 164 -0.32 6.67 -16.13
C ASP A 164 -0.44 6.65 -14.59
N LYS A 165 -0.30 5.46 -14.01
CA LYS A 165 -0.34 5.19 -12.56
C LYS A 165 0.81 4.26 -12.16
N PRO A 166 2.04 4.77 -12.09
CA PRO A 166 3.22 3.94 -11.84
C PRO A 166 3.16 3.27 -10.47
N MET A 167 3.54 2.01 -10.43
CA MET A 167 3.65 1.22 -9.20
C MET A 167 5.09 1.15 -8.67
N GLN A 168 6.01 1.80 -9.36
CA GLN A 168 7.43 1.90 -9.01
C GLN A 168 7.74 3.26 -8.38
N ASN A 169 9.01 3.47 -8.03
CA ASN A 169 9.52 4.75 -7.55
C ASN A 169 8.88 5.23 -6.22
N VAL A 170 8.33 4.33 -5.42
CA VAL A 170 7.81 4.63 -4.08
C VAL A 170 8.92 5.23 -3.20
N ASP A 171 10.15 4.78 -3.38
CA ASP A 171 11.35 5.28 -2.70
C ASP A 171 11.61 6.78 -2.93
N LYS A 172 11.10 7.34 -4.02
CA LYS A 172 11.24 8.76 -4.39
C LYS A 172 10.10 9.66 -3.89
N TRP A 173 9.06 9.12 -3.30
CA TRP A 173 7.95 9.93 -2.80
C TRP A 173 8.36 10.97 -1.75
N GLY A 174 9.45 10.70 -1.01
CA GLY A 174 10.06 11.67 -0.10
C GLY A 174 10.49 12.97 -0.79
N GLU A 175 11.01 12.88 -2.02
CA GLU A 175 11.42 14.04 -2.82
C GLU A 175 10.21 14.93 -3.18
N ALA A 176 9.05 14.32 -3.47
CA ALA A 176 7.81 15.04 -3.73
C ALA A 176 7.30 15.76 -2.47
N LEU A 177 7.42 15.13 -1.28
CA LEU A 177 7.10 15.80 -0.02
C LEU A 177 8.01 17.01 0.22
N GLU A 178 9.32 16.88 0.01
CA GLU A 178 10.27 17.98 0.13
C GLU A 178 9.93 19.12 -0.84
N SER A 179 9.62 18.78 -2.09
CA SER A 179 9.24 19.74 -3.14
C SER A 179 7.95 20.49 -2.80
N ALA A 180 7.00 19.85 -2.14
CA ALA A 180 5.77 20.47 -1.66
C ALA A 180 5.96 21.40 -0.45
N GLY A 181 7.14 21.36 0.20
CA GLY A 181 7.50 22.24 1.32
C GLY A 181 7.47 21.55 2.69
N PHE A 182 7.28 20.23 2.75
CA PHE A 182 7.43 19.49 4.00
C PHE A 182 8.87 19.53 4.50
N THR A 183 9.02 19.54 5.82
CA THR A 183 10.30 19.47 6.53
C THR A 183 10.39 18.18 7.33
N GLN A 184 11.58 17.83 7.80
CA GLN A 184 11.82 16.60 8.56
C GLN A 184 11.31 15.36 7.79
N VAL A 185 11.45 15.38 6.46
CA VAL A 185 11.06 14.25 5.64
C VAL A 185 11.94 13.05 5.99
N THR A 186 11.31 11.94 6.25
CA THR A 186 11.97 10.70 6.66
C THR A 186 11.44 9.56 5.78
N THR A 187 12.36 8.80 5.21
CA THR A 187 12.08 7.58 4.48
C THR A 187 12.73 6.40 5.21
N THR A 188 11.93 5.46 5.68
CA THR A 188 12.39 4.22 6.28
C THR A 188 12.02 3.05 5.38
N MET A 189 12.93 2.10 5.18
CA MET A 189 12.69 0.91 4.39
C MET A 189 12.80 -0.34 5.27
N ILE A 190 11.81 -1.22 5.18
CA ILE A 190 11.77 -2.52 5.84
C ILE A 190 11.76 -3.61 4.77
N LYS A 191 12.66 -4.60 4.88
CA LYS A 191 12.61 -5.83 4.08
C LYS A 191 11.50 -6.73 4.60
N VAL A 192 10.57 -7.10 3.73
CA VAL A 192 9.43 -7.95 4.05
C VAL A 192 9.51 -9.21 3.18
N PRO A 193 9.76 -10.39 3.76
CA PRO A 193 9.84 -11.63 2.97
C PRO A 193 8.50 -11.96 2.33
N ILE A 194 8.54 -12.42 1.08
CA ILE A 194 7.33 -12.77 0.31
C ILE A 194 6.91 -14.23 0.55
N SER A 195 7.82 -15.07 1.07
CA SER A 195 7.54 -16.47 1.42
C SER A 195 8.25 -16.83 2.74
N PRO A 196 7.91 -17.94 3.42
CA PRO A 196 8.42 -18.29 4.74
C PRO A 196 9.85 -18.90 4.71
N TRP A 197 10.72 -18.41 3.84
CA TRP A 197 12.12 -18.84 3.73
C TRP A 197 13.01 -18.40 4.91
N PRO A 198 12.79 -17.25 5.62
CA PRO A 198 13.66 -16.84 6.69
C PRO A 198 13.70 -17.83 7.86
N THR A 199 14.82 -17.89 8.53
CA THR A 199 14.99 -18.69 9.76
C THR A 199 14.45 -17.99 11.00
N ASP A 200 14.44 -16.66 11.01
CA ASP A 200 13.84 -15.87 12.08
C ASP A 200 12.33 -16.12 12.17
N PRO A 201 11.79 -16.48 13.36
CA PRO A 201 10.39 -16.85 13.49
C PRO A 201 9.40 -15.73 13.12
N LYS A 202 9.72 -14.47 13.44
CA LYS A 202 8.87 -13.31 13.12
C LYS A 202 8.85 -13.07 11.61
N GLN A 203 10.02 -13.05 10.98
CA GLN A 203 10.12 -12.87 9.53
C GLN A 203 9.48 -14.03 8.76
N LYS A 204 9.63 -15.25 9.25
CA LYS A 204 8.99 -16.44 8.68
C LYS A 204 7.47 -16.35 8.73
N GLU A 205 6.91 -15.85 9.84
CA GLU A 205 5.47 -15.66 9.99
C GLU A 205 4.95 -14.58 9.04
N ILE A 206 5.63 -13.43 8.96
CA ILE A 206 5.32 -12.39 7.96
C ILE A 206 5.34 -12.98 6.54
N GLY A 207 6.37 -13.77 6.21
CA GLY A 207 6.48 -14.43 4.91
C GLY A 207 5.32 -15.38 4.59
N ARG A 208 4.73 -16.06 5.58
CA ARG A 208 3.53 -16.89 5.38
C ARG A 208 2.31 -16.05 4.97
N PHE A 209 2.08 -14.94 5.66
CA PHE A 209 0.97 -14.05 5.34
C PHE A 209 1.17 -13.37 3.98
N MET A 210 2.39 -12.92 3.68
CA MET A 210 2.73 -12.36 2.38
C MET A 210 2.55 -13.37 1.25
N GLN A 211 2.98 -14.62 1.43
CA GLN A 211 2.76 -15.69 0.45
C GLN A 211 1.26 -15.93 0.17
N CYS A 212 0.43 -15.91 1.22
CA CYS A 212 -1.02 -16.02 1.09
C CYS A 212 -1.57 -14.84 0.29
N GLN A 213 -1.22 -13.63 0.67
CA GLN A 213 -1.63 -12.38 0.01
C GLN A 213 -1.25 -12.36 -1.48
N TYR A 214 0.00 -12.68 -1.83
CA TYR A 214 0.43 -12.75 -3.23
C TYR A 214 -0.29 -13.85 -4.01
N SER A 215 -0.53 -15.02 -3.39
CA SER A 215 -1.28 -16.10 -4.03
C SER A 215 -2.72 -15.72 -4.36
N GLN A 216 -3.39 -14.95 -3.48
CA GLN A 216 -4.72 -14.39 -3.72
C GLN A 216 -4.68 -13.32 -4.82
N ALA A 217 -3.72 -12.39 -4.77
CA ALA A 217 -3.55 -11.34 -5.78
C ALA A 217 -3.35 -11.90 -7.20
N LEU A 218 -2.66 -13.02 -7.35
CA LEU A 218 -2.53 -13.73 -8.64
C LEU A 218 -3.88 -14.23 -9.19
N GLY A 219 -4.89 -14.42 -8.35
CA GLY A 219 -6.23 -14.83 -8.76
C GLY A 219 -7.15 -13.65 -9.06
N SER A 220 -7.11 -12.61 -8.23
CA SER A 220 -8.02 -11.46 -8.31
C SER A 220 -7.50 -10.34 -9.23
N TYR A 221 -6.23 -10.02 -9.15
CA TYR A 221 -5.63 -8.87 -9.82
C TYR A 221 -5.08 -9.19 -11.21
N LEU A 222 -4.37 -10.29 -11.32
CA LEU A 222 -3.61 -10.64 -12.53
C LEU A 222 -4.50 -10.79 -13.77
N PRO A 223 -5.70 -11.42 -13.71
CA PRO A 223 -6.56 -11.50 -14.88
C PRO A 223 -6.95 -10.13 -15.44
N GLY A 224 -7.31 -9.18 -14.58
CA GLY A 224 -7.64 -7.81 -15.00
C GLY A 224 -6.49 -7.12 -15.73
N ILE A 225 -5.28 -7.24 -15.21
CA ILE A 225 -4.10 -6.62 -15.79
C ILE A 225 -3.73 -7.29 -17.11
N LEU A 226 -3.50 -8.60 -17.12
CA LEU A 226 -2.97 -9.28 -18.31
C LEU A 226 -4.02 -9.37 -19.43
N THR A 227 -5.29 -9.66 -19.12
CA THR A 227 -6.29 -9.82 -20.18
C THR A 227 -6.82 -8.49 -20.68
N THR A 228 -7.16 -7.56 -19.79
CA THR A 228 -7.80 -6.31 -20.16
C THR A 228 -6.82 -5.28 -20.70
N VAL A 229 -5.60 -5.21 -20.12
CA VAL A 229 -4.59 -4.22 -20.50
C VAL A 229 -3.67 -4.73 -21.58
N LEU A 230 -3.08 -5.90 -21.35
CA LEU A 230 -2.04 -6.46 -22.23
C LEU A 230 -2.60 -7.42 -23.29
N GLY A 231 -3.92 -7.71 -23.27
CA GLY A 231 -4.58 -8.50 -24.32
C GLY A 231 -4.27 -10.01 -24.27
N TRP A 232 -3.78 -10.52 -23.14
CA TRP A 232 -3.52 -11.95 -22.98
C TRP A 232 -4.82 -12.76 -22.96
N SER A 233 -4.78 -14.00 -23.43
CA SER A 233 -5.88 -14.92 -23.24
C SER A 233 -6.00 -15.37 -21.76
N PRO A 234 -7.20 -15.75 -21.29
CA PRO A 234 -7.36 -16.29 -19.92
C PRO A 234 -6.48 -17.52 -19.66
N ALA A 235 -6.25 -18.35 -20.67
CA ALA A 235 -5.40 -19.54 -20.54
C ALA A 235 -3.91 -19.18 -20.34
N GLU A 236 -3.39 -18.20 -21.06
CA GLU A 236 -2.01 -17.71 -20.89
C GLU A 236 -1.83 -17.09 -19.49
N THR A 237 -2.82 -16.30 -19.03
CA THR A 237 -2.83 -15.69 -17.71
C THR A 237 -2.79 -16.75 -16.60
N GLU A 238 -3.62 -17.80 -16.72
CA GLU A 238 -3.65 -18.90 -15.73
C GLU A 238 -2.32 -19.68 -15.71
N VAL A 239 -1.71 -19.91 -16.87
CA VAL A 239 -0.38 -20.53 -16.94
C VAL A 239 0.67 -19.69 -16.24
N MET A 240 0.67 -18.37 -16.45
CA MET A 240 1.59 -17.44 -15.77
C MET A 240 1.35 -17.48 -14.24
N ALA A 241 0.10 -17.36 -13.80
CA ALA A 241 -0.27 -17.42 -12.38
C ALA A 241 0.20 -18.73 -11.72
N ALA A 242 0.01 -19.88 -12.40
CA ALA A 242 0.45 -21.18 -11.89
C ALA A 242 1.97 -21.26 -11.75
N LYS A 243 2.73 -20.69 -12.68
CA LYS A 243 4.20 -20.66 -12.62
C LYS A 243 4.70 -19.78 -11.50
N VAL A 244 4.15 -18.58 -11.33
CA VAL A 244 4.51 -17.69 -10.23
C VAL A 244 4.12 -18.30 -8.87
N ARG A 245 2.95 -18.95 -8.76
CA ARG A 245 2.59 -19.68 -7.52
C ARG A 245 3.60 -20.79 -7.18
N GLN A 246 4.13 -21.48 -8.18
CA GLN A 246 5.18 -22.48 -7.96
C GLN A 246 6.47 -21.83 -7.42
N GLU A 247 6.89 -20.68 -7.97
CA GLU A 247 8.05 -19.94 -7.48
C GLU A 247 7.81 -19.38 -6.06
N LEU A 248 6.59 -18.89 -5.75
CA LEU A 248 6.21 -18.43 -4.41
C LEU A 248 6.33 -19.53 -3.33
N THR A 249 6.20 -20.79 -3.69
CA THR A 249 6.30 -21.90 -2.74
C THR A 249 7.70 -22.47 -2.60
N ASP A 250 8.65 -22.04 -3.43
CA ASP A 250 10.04 -22.46 -3.37
C ASP A 250 10.77 -21.73 -2.23
N LEU A 251 11.15 -22.44 -1.18
CA LEU A 251 11.83 -21.87 -0.02
C LEU A 251 13.30 -21.56 -0.27
N GLU A 252 13.87 -22.04 -1.37
CA GLU A 252 15.22 -21.67 -1.82
C GLU A 252 15.21 -20.37 -2.65
N PHE A 253 14.03 -19.84 -2.97
CA PHE A 253 13.88 -18.52 -3.56
C PHE A 253 13.71 -17.46 -2.46
N HIS A 254 14.81 -16.79 -2.10
CA HIS A 254 14.89 -15.88 -0.96
C HIS A 254 14.35 -14.48 -1.27
N GLN A 255 13.13 -14.45 -1.83
CA GLN A 255 12.49 -13.24 -2.29
C GLN A 255 11.93 -12.39 -1.14
N TYR A 256 12.08 -11.07 -1.28
CA TYR A 256 11.48 -10.08 -0.39
C TYR A 256 11.02 -8.85 -1.16
N SER A 257 10.06 -8.11 -0.59
CA SER A 257 9.69 -6.76 -1.04
C SER A 257 10.18 -5.71 -0.05
N LYS A 258 10.26 -4.47 -0.50
CA LYS A 258 10.67 -3.31 0.32
C LYS A 258 9.44 -2.51 0.68
N LEU A 259 9.09 -2.50 1.98
CA LEU A 259 8.08 -1.60 2.49
C LEU A 259 8.72 -0.24 2.76
N TYR A 260 8.22 0.79 2.11
CA TYR A 260 8.62 2.17 2.35
C TYR A 260 7.61 2.87 3.25
N LEU A 261 8.12 3.53 4.29
CA LEU A 261 7.41 4.33 5.27
C LEU A 261 7.95 5.75 5.16
N ILE A 262 7.15 6.65 4.63
CA ILE A 262 7.60 8.00 4.25
C ILE A 262 6.69 9.00 4.93
N TYR A 263 7.25 9.89 5.72
CA TYR A 263 6.48 11.00 6.29
C TYR A 263 7.23 12.32 6.22
N GLY A 264 6.46 13.41 6.22
CA GLY A 264 6.96 14.77 6.29
C GLY A 264 6.10 15.63 7.21
N LYS A 265 6.70 16.64 7.82
CA LYS A 265 6.05 17.60 8.70
C LYS A 265 5.81 18.91 7.99
N LYS A 266 4.59 19.46 8.06
CA LYS A 266 4.33 20.84 7.66
C LYS A 266 4.92 21.81 8.69
N PRO A 267 5.75 22.79 8.29
CA PRO A 267 6.36 23.75 9.19
C PRO A 267 5.36 24.60 9.98
#